data_b1733ba9b449e2f6b900a63d962d642f
#
_entry.id   b1733ba9b449e2f6b900a63d962d642f
#
_cell.length_a   1.000
_cell.length_b   1.000
_cell.length_c   1.000
_cell.angle_alpha   90.00
_cell.angle_beta   90.00
_cell.angle_gamma   90.00
#
_symmetry.space_group_name_H-M   'P 1'
#
loop_
_entity.id
_entity.type
_entity.pdbx_description
1 polymer ?
#
loop_
_entity_poly.entity_id
_entity_poly.type
_entity_poly.pdbx_seq_one_letter_code
_entity_poly.pdbx_strand_id
1 'polypeptide(L)'
;MSRIIYTDTDREYPKGRYEGAISVTKVRNAMRRAGYELINASNNRRNNVLEGSSGFIKDPVSGRLVYFSTDASACYNGDKVLYRTARHDRDYTGGANRYADFSGLAKAVADLFAHPERWN
;
A
#
# COMPACT_ATOMS: atom_id res chain seq x y z
N MET A 1 -10.75 -9.70 -15.14
CA MET A 1 -10.88 -8.36 -14.62
C MET A 1 -11.36 -8.40 -13.18
N SER A 2 -10.71 -7.62 -12.37
CA SER A 2 -11.16 -7.44 -11.01
C SER A 2 -12.52 -6.75 -11.01
N ARG A 3 -13.43 -7.24 -10.20
CA ARG A 3 -14.75 -6.66 -10.10
C ARG A 3 -14.99 -6.18 -8.69
N ILE A 4 -15.48 -4.99 -8.60
CA ILE A 4 -15.93 -4.44 -7.34
C ILE A 4 -17.45 -4.51 -7.34
N ILE A 5 -18.01 -4.88 -6.20
CA ILE A 5 -19.45 -4.87 -6.05
C ILE A 5 -19.88 -3.42 -5.97
N TYR A 6 -20.64 -2.98 -6.94
CA TYR A 6 -21.05 -1.59 -7.01
C TYR A 6 -22.23 -1.34 -6.09
N THR A 7 -22.09 -0.29 -5.31
CA THR A 7 -23.12 0.22 -4.41
C THR A 7 -23.49 1.62 -4.85
N ASP A 8 -24.37 2.25 -4.13
CA ASP A 8 -24.75 3.62 -4.45
C ASP A 8 -23.56 4.58 -4.36
N THR A 9 -22.60 4.31 -3.52
CA THR A 9 -21.41 5.15 -3.38
C THR A 9 -20.49 5.06 -4.58
N ASP A 10 -20.58 3.99 -5.35
CA ASP A 10 -19.70 3.82 -6.50
C ASP A 10 -19.93 4.88 -7.56
N ARG A 11 -21.09 5.50 -7.55
CA ARG A 11 -21.38 6.58 -8.49
C ARG A 11 -20.57 7.83 -8.24
N GLU A 12 -20.05 7.98 -7.04
CA GLU A 12 -19.24 9.14 -6.68
C GLU A 12 -17.81 9.01 -7.20
N TYR A 13 -17.44 7.82 -7.65
CA TYR A 13 -16.09 7.52 -8.05
C TYR A 13 -16.08 6.87 -9.42
N PRO A 14 -15.11 7.20 -10.26
CA PRO A 14 -14.96 6.50 -11.53
C PRO A 14 -14.76 5.01 -11.28
N LYS A 15 -15.35 4.18 -12.14
CA LYS A 15 -15.21 2.73 -12.05
C LYS A 15 -13.76 2.30 -11.91
N GLY A 16 -12.89 2.86 -12.73
CA GLY A 16 -11.49 2.48 -12.75
C GLY A 16 -10.77 2.69 -11.44
N ARG A 17 -11.30 3.53 -10.57
CA ARG A 17 -10.69 3.74 -9.27
C ARG A 17 -10.84 2.54 -8.36
N TYR A 18 -11.90 1.78 -8.52
CA TYR A 18 -12.17 0.61 -7.67
C TYR A 18 -11.84 -0.69 -8.35
N GLU A 19 -11.94 -0.73 -9.67
CA GLU A 19 -11.56 -1.94 -10.40
C GLU A 19 -10.07 -2.18 -10.16
N GLY A 20 -9.77 -3.36 -9.66
CA GLY A 20 -8.40 -3.68 -9.31
C GLY A 20 -7.96 -3.16 -7.97
N ALA A 21 -8.90 -2.79 -7.10
CA ALA A 21 -8.56 -2.40 -5.73
C ALA A 21 -7.70 -3.49 -5.08
N ILE A 22 -6.65 -3.04 -4.39
CA ILE A 22 -5.62 -3.95 -3.89
C ILE A 22 -5.85 -4.17 -2.40
N SER A 23 -6.16 -5.42 -2.06
CA SER A 23 -6.41 -5.81 -0.67
C SER A 23 -5.11 -6.00 0.09
N VAL A 24 -5.23 -6.01 1.42
CA VAL A 24 -4.10 -6.31 2.28
C VAL A 24 -3.52 -7.70 1.99
N THR A 25 -4.37 -8.66 1.61
CA THR A 25 -3.90 -10.00 1.28
C THR A 25 -2.99 -10.00 0.06
N LYS A 26 -3.36 -9.24 -0.97
CA LYS A 26 -2.51 -9.12 -2.16
C LYS A 26 -1.15 -8.52 -1.81
N VAL A 27 -1.15 -7.46 -1.03
CA VAL A 27 0.12 -6.83 -0.61
C VAL A 27 0.93 -7.79 0.23
N ARG A 28 0.28 -8.47 1.19
CA ARG A 28 0.96 -9.42 2.06
C ARG A 28 1.65 -10.51 1.25
N ASN A 29 0.94 -11.08 0.29
CA ASN A 29 1.50 -12.17 -0.52
C ASN A 29 2.68 -11.68 -1.36
N ALA A 30 2.58 -10.50 -1.95
CA ALA A 30 3.66 -9.93 -2.74
C ALA A 30 4.89 -9.66 -1.87
N MET A 31 4.68 -9.09 -0.69
CA MET A 31 5.79 -8.77 0.21
C MET A 31 6.43 -10.02 0.78
N ARG A 32 5.61 -11.03 1.11
CA ARG A 32 6.12 -12.29 1.63
C ARG A 32 7.05 -12.97 0.63
N ARG A 33 6.70 -12.94 -0.65
CA ARG A 33 7.58 -13.50 -1.68
C ARG A 33 8.93 -12.79 -1.74
N ALA A 34 8.96 -11.52 -1.35
CA ALA A 34 10.21 -10.75 -1.32
C ALA A 34 10.94 -10.86 0.02
N GLY A 35 10.40 -11.59 0.99
CA GLY A 35 11.05 -11.76 2.28
C GLY A 35 10.63 -10.76 3.34
N TYR A 36 9.55 -10.03 3.10
CA TYR A 36 9.07 -9.01 4.03
C TYR A 36 7.74 -9.42 4.65
N GLU A 37 7.39 -8.80 5.76
CA GLU A 37 6.13 -9.07 6.43
C GLU A 37 5.34 -7.78 6.59
N LEU A 38 4.03 -7.90 6.75
CA LEU A 38 3.17 -6.76 7.03
C LEU A 38 2.83 -6.72 8.50
N ILE A 39 2.82 -5.52 9.04
CA ILE A 39 2.36 -5.30 10.41
C ILE A 39 1.37 -4.13 10.40
N ASN A 40 0.41 -4.19 11.32
CA ASN A 40 -0.57 -3.14 11.51
C ASN A 40 -1.22 -2.74 10.17
N ALA A 41 -1.62 -3.73 9.39
CA ALA A 41 -2.17 -3.52 8.06
C ALA A 41 -3.61 -3.99 8.00
N SER A 42 -4.43 -3.27 7.25
CA SER A 42 -5.84 -3.59 7.13
C SER A 42 -6.40 -3.08 5.81
N ASN A 43 -7.54 -3.65 5.44
CA ASN A 43 -8.31 -3.17 4.31
C ASN A 43 -9.06 -1.90 4.67
N ASN A 44 -9.20 -1.03 3.70
CA ASN A 44 -10.01 0.17 3.80
C ASN A 44 -11.28 -0.05 2.97
N ARG A 45 -12.42 0.12 3.61
CA ARG A 45 -13.71 -0.11 2.98
C ARG A 45 -14.60 1.10 3.15
N ARG A 46 -15.50 1.26 2.19
CA ARG A 46 -16.51 2.30 2.24
C ARG A 46 -17.81 1.67 1.73
N ASN A 47 -18.82 1.59 2.60
CA ASN A 47 -20.09 0.95 2.29
C ASN A 47 -19.89 -0.46 1.72
N ASN A 48 -19.03 -1.23 2.37
CA ASN A 48 -18.69 -2.61 1.99
C ASN A 48 -17.95 -2.74 0.67
N VAL A 49 -17.50 -1.65 0.09
CA VAL A 49 -16.67 -1.67 -1.12
C VAL A 49 -15.22 -1.51 -0.71
N LEU A 50 -14.36 -2.41 -1.22
CA LEU A 50 -12.93 -2.32 -0.96
C LEU A 50 -12.35 -1.15 -1.72
N GLU A 51 -11.77 -0.20 -0.99
CA GLU A 51 -11.09 0.94 -1.60
C GLU A 51 -9.58 0.73 -1.71
N GLY A 52 -9.06 -0.15 -0.91
CA GLY A 52 -7.64 -0.45 -0.88
C GLY A 52 -7.23 -0.96 0.48
N SER A 53 -5.96 -0.79 0.78
CA SER A 53 -5.37 -1.25 2.04
C SER A 53 -4.24 -0.32 2.44
N SER A 54 -3.85 -0.40 3.70
CA SER A 54 -2.71 0.38 4.19
C SER A 54 -2.09 -0.33 5.39
N GLY A 55 -0.86 0.02 5.70
CA GLY A 55 -0.16 -0.57 6.81
C GLY A 55 1.34 -0.39 6.65
N PHE A 56 2.10 -1.29 7.26
CA PHE A 56 3.55 -1.18 7.29
C PHE A 56 4.18 -2.48 6.80
N ILE A 57 5.20 -2.31 5.98
CA ILE A 57 6.02 -3.40 5.46
C ILE A 57 7.28 -3.43 6.29
N LYS A 58 7.56 -4.56 6.90
CA LYS A 58 8.72 -4.72 7.77
C LYS A 58 9.77 -5.60 7.11
N ASP A 59 11.00 -5.11 7.11
CA ASP A 59 12.15 -5.94 6.80
C ASP A 59 12.56 -6.65 8.09
N PRO A 60 12.38 -7.97 8.21
CA PRO A 60 12.68 -8.67 9.46
C PRO A 60 14.17 -8.68 9.79
N VAL A 61 15.04 -8.44 8.82
CA VAL A 61 16.48 -8.43 9.06
C VAL A 61 16.91 -7.14 9.74
N SER A 62 16.50 -6.00 9.19
CA SER A 62 16.90 -4.70 9.75
C SER A 62 15.91 -4.15 10.78
N GLY A 63 14.68 -4.64 10.75
CA GLY A 63 13.60 -4.10 11.59
C GLY A 63 13.01 -2.81 11.06
N ARG A 64 13.49 -2.32 9.91
CA ARG A 64 12.98 -1.08 9.34
C ARG A 64 11.60 -1.25 8.75
N LEU A 65 10.88 -0.15 8.66
CA LEU A 65 9.49 -0.13 8.24
C LEU A 65 9.30 0.83 7.08
N VAL A 66 8.41 0.43 6.17
CA VAL A 66 7.93 1.28 5.10
C VAL A 66 6.41 1.30 5.18
N TYR A 67 5.83 2.48 5.26
CA TYR A 67 4.38 2.63 5.20
C TYR A 67 3.93 2.48 3.75
N PHE A 68 2.79 1.82 3.54
CA PHE A 68 2.20 1.73 2.21
C PHE A 68 0.71 2.08 2.27
N SER A 69 0.18 2.54 1.16
CA SER A 69 -1.25 2.69 0.96
C SER A 69 -1.59 2.42 -0.50
N THR A 70 -2.58 1.57 -0.69
CA THR A 70 -3.18 1.35 -2.02
C THR A 70 -4.54 2.00 -2.11
N ASP A 71 -4.91 2.77 -1.10
CA ASP A 71 -6.20 3.43 -1.03
C ASP A 71 -6.37 4.41 -2.19
N ALA A 72 -7.49 4.32 -2.89
CA ALA A 72 -7.75 5.16 -4.04
C ALA A 72 -7.74 6.64 -3.68
N SER A 73 -8.11 7.00 -2.45
CA SER A 73 -8.11 8.39 -2.01
C SER A 73 -6.71 8.89 -1.68
N ALA A 74 -5.79 7.98 -1.35
CA ALA A 74 -4.41 8.34 -1.00
C ALA A 74 -3.49 8.30 -2.22
N CYS A 75 -3.84 7.52 -3.24
CA CYS A 75 -2.99 7.30 -4.40
C CYS A 75 -3.41 8.25 -5.52
N TYR A 76 -2.56 9.19 -5.82
CA TYR A 76 -2.85 10.27 -6.72
C TYR A 76 -3.40 9.80 -8.07
N ASN A 77 -2.81 8.77 -8.63
CA ASN A 77 -3.22 8.24 -9.94
C ASN A 77 -4.15 7.05 -9.84
N GLY A 78 -4.53 6.64 -8.65
CA GLY A 78 -5.47 5.54 -8.45
C GLY A 78 -4.90 4.14 -8.67
N ASP A 79 -3.88 4.00 -9.50
CA ASP A 79 -3.25 2.71 -9.79
C ASP A 79 -1.84 2.59 -9.22
N LYS A 80 -1.36 3.62 -8.59
CA LYS A 80 -0.04 3.60 -7.96
C LYS A 80 -0.20 3.32 -6.47
N VAL A 81 0.77 2.62 -5.93
CA VAL A 81 0.85 2.38 -4.49
C VAL A 81 1.74 3.46 -3.89
N LEU A 82 1.22 4.14 -2.89
CA LEU A 82 2.01 5.07 -2.10
C LEU A 82 2.87 4.30 -1.13
N TYR A 83 4.13 4.67 -0.99
CA TYR A 83 5.00 4.12 0.04
C TYR A 83 5.98 5.19 0.51
N ARG A 84 6.43 5.04 1.76
CA ARG A 84 7.41 5.96 2.33
C ARG A 84 8.06 5.33 3.55
N THR A 85 9.23 5.84 3.92
CA THR A 85 9.91 5.37 5.13
C THR A 85 9.07 5.68 6.37
N ALA A 86 9.14 4.81 7.36
CA ALA A 86 8.42 4.98 8.62
C ALA A 86 9.36 4.66 9.77
N ARG A 87 9.19 5.38 10.87
CA ARG A 87 10.03 5.22 12.07
C ARG A 87 9.47 4.17 13.02
N HIS A 88 8.17 3.95 12.99
CA HIS A 88 7.49 2.97 13.81
C HIS A 88 6.15 2.62 13.14
N ASP A 89 5.46 1.63 13.69
CA ASP A 89 4.26 1.07 13.08
C ASP A 89 3.01 1.93 13.24
N ARG A 90 3.16 3.17 13.65
CA ARG A 90 2.10 4.17 13.70
C ARG A 90 2.53 5.49 13.09
N ASP A 91 3.61 5.46 12.33
CA ASP A 91 4.13 6.65 11.69
C ASP A 91 3.40 6.88 10.38
N TYR A 92 2.29 7.59 10.44
CA TYR A 92 1.45 7.87 9.28
C TYR A 92 1.83 9.16 8.57
N THR A 93 2.84 9.87 9.04
CA THR A 93 3.17 11.18 8.52
C THR A 93 4.65 11.38 8.17
N GLY A 94 5.47 10.38 8.42
CA GLY A 94 6.90 10.53 8.19
C GLY A 94 7.30 10.21 6.76
N GLY A 95 8.47 10.72 6.37
CA GLY A 95 9.05 10.41 5.09
C GLY A 95 8.41 11.14 3.92
N ALA A 96 9.07 11.07 2.78
CA ALA A 96 8.56 11.64 1.55
C ALA A 96 7.72 10.60 0.81
N ASN A 97 6.57 11.01 0.30
CA ASN A 97 5.71 10.11 -0.46
C ASN A 97 6.39 9.69 -1.75
N ARG A 98 6.35 8.38 -2.01
CA ARG A 98 6.82 7.77 -3.24
C ARG A 98 5.70 6.92 -3.80
N TYR A 99 5.75 6.66 -5.09
CA TYR A 99 4.67 5.92 -5.78
C TYR A 99 5.28 4.88 -6.70
N ALA A 100 4.68 3.71 -6.73
CA ALA A 100 5.09 2.62 -7.62
C ALA A 100 3.86 1.84 -8.06
N ASP A 101 3.94 1.23 -9.24
CA ASP A 101 2.93 0.26 -9.63
C ASP A 101 2.97 -0.92 -8.66
N PHE A 102 1.83 -1.57 -8.47
CA PHE A 102 1.81 -2.73 -7.58
C PHE A 102 2.82 -3.80 -8.00
N SER A 103 2.94 -4.03 -9.30
CA SER A 103 3.90 -5.03 -9.82
C SER A 103 5.35 -4.68 -9.49
N GLY A 104 5.65 -3.40 -9.30
CA GLY A 104 7.00 -2.95 -8.97
C GLY A 104 7.21 -2.63 -7.50
N LEU A 105 6.17 -2.80 -6.68
CA LEU A 105 6.24 -2.36 -5.28
C LEU A 105 7.32 -3.10 -4.49
N ALA A 106 7.41 -4.41 -4.63
CA ALA A 106 8.39 -5.19 -3.86
C ALA A 106 9.82 -4.72 -4.17
N LYS A 107 10.11 -4.48 -5.45
CA LYS A 107 11.43 -3.98 -5.85
C LYS A 107 11.68 -2.57 -5.32
N ALA A 108 10.68 -1.70 -5.40
CA ALA A 108 10.80 -0.33 -4.91
C ALA A 108 11.06 -0.29 -3.41
N VAL A 109 10.34 -1.13 -2.67
CA VAL A 109 10.50 -1.23 -1.22
C VAL A 109 11.87 -1.80 -0.87
N ALA A 110 12.31 -2.84 -1.61
CA ALA A 110 13.63 -3.43 -1.39
C ALA A 110 14.73 -2.40 -1.62
N ASP A 111 14.60 -1.58 -2.66
CA ASP A 111 15.56 -0.51 -2.93
C ASP A 111 15.61 0.49 -1.77
N LEU A 112 14.46 0.83 -1.24
CA LEU A 112 14.39 1.77 -0.11
C LEU A 112 15.03 1.18 1.14
N PHE A 113 14.79 -0.11 1.43
CA PHE A 113 15.45 -0.77 2.56
C PHE A 113 16.95 -0.85 2.39
N ALA A 114 17.43 -0.95 1.16
CA ALA A 114 18.87 -1.05 0.89
C ALA A 114 19.58 0.29 1.02
N HIS A 115 18.87 1.39 1.18
CA HIS A 115 19.46 2.72 1.26
C HIS A 115 19.09 3.41 2.56
N PRO A 116 19.73 3.02 3.69
CA PRO A 116 19.41 3.58 5.00
C PRO A 116 19.57 5.10 5.06
N GLU A 117 20.42 5.65 4.22
CA GLU A 117 20.62 7.10 4.18
C GLU A 117 19.39 7.88 3.78
N ARG A 118 18.37 7.18 3.22
CA ARG A 118 17.10 7.81 2.84
C ARG A 118 16.08 7.84 3.99
N TRP A 119 16.42 7.22 5.11
CA TRP A 119 15.55 7.27 6.28
C TRP A 119 15.83 8.53 7.07
N ASN A 120 14.76 9.19 7.45
CA ASN A 120 14.87 10.39 8.28
C ASN A 120 15.01 10.06 9.75
#